data_07b4fdb683b8203043748a8782a06806
#
_entry.id   07b4fdb683b8203043748a8782a06806
#
_cell.length_a   1.000
_cell.length_b   1.000
_cell.length_c   1.000
_cell.angle_alpha   90.00
_cell.angle_beta   90.00
_cell.angle_gamma   90.00
#
_symmetry.space_group_name_H-M   'P 1'
#
loop_
_entity.id
_entity.type
_entity.pdbx_description
1 polymer ?
#
loop_
_entity_poly.entity_id
_entity_poly.type
_entity_poly.pdbx_seq_one_letter_code
_entity_poly.pdbx_strand_id
1 'polypeptide(L)'
;MKDAKSLLLELLAAIPDGEKIAPLFAEGGVVELPFLHSVGIEPRYEGRAAIAGFYDVVKQLYPDLAFKPEDIHVLIETPDQVFAEYIAHPAAATTGRRIHHMFAARLVAEGGEIKFLRESLNVVAAAQALLPGGVADLPRPSDEIYSFKRGYQS
;
A
#
# COMPACT_ATOMS: atom_id res chain seq x y z
N MET A 1 -23.08 7.69 -2.56
CA MET A 1 -21.92 7.02 -3.17
C MET A 1 -20.68 7.57 -2.48
N LYS A 2 -19.76 6.70 -2.07
CA LYS A 2 -18.52 7.14 -1.42
C LYS A 2 -17.59 7.79 -2.45
N ASP A 3 -16.99 8.92 -2.11
CA ASP A 3 -15.95 9.56 -2.90
C ASP A 3 -14.56 8.95 -2.62
N ALA A 4 -13.58 9.32 -3.45
CA ALA A 4 -12.23 8.76 -3.35
C ALA A 4 -11.56 9.02 -2.00
N LYS A 5 -11.77 10.21 -1.41
CA LYS A 5 -11.22 10.55 -0.09
C LYS A 5 -11.82 9.69 1.01
N SER A 6 -13.14 9.54 1.04
CA SER A 6 -13.83 8.69 2.02
C SER A 6 -13.36 7.25 1.95
N LEU A 7 -13.20 6.71 0.74
CA LEU A 7 -12.66 5.36 0.52
C LEU A 7 -11.23 5.22 1.00
N LEU A 8 -10.36 6.20 0.75
CA LEU A 8 -8.97 6.18 1.24
C LEU A 8 -8.93 6.18 2.78
N LEU A 9 -9.69 7.05 3.42
CA LEU A 9 -9.71 7.13 4.89
C LEU A 9 -10.25 5.84 5.52
N GLU A 10 -11.28 5.23 4.92
CA GLU A 10 -11.83 3.94 5.37
C GLU A 10 -10.82 2.80 5.19
N LEU A 11 -10.10 2.78 4.06
CA LEU A 11 -9.03 1.83 3.81
C LEU A 11 -7.92 1.96 4.85
N LEU A 12 -7.41 3.17 5.09
CA LEU A 12 -6.35 3.41 6.06
C LEU A 12 -6.76 3.04 7.49
N ALA A 13 -8.03 3.25 7.85
CA ALA A 13 -8.57 2.84 9.14
C ALA A 13 -8.71 1.31 9.27
N ALA A 14 -8.85 0.59 8.15
CA ALA A 14 -8.98 -0.87 8.12
C ALA A 14 -7.63 -1.61 8.06
N ILE A 15 -6.55 -0.95 7.65
CA ILE A 15 -5.22 -1.57 7.56
C ILE A 15 -4.76 -2.09 8.93
N PRO A 16 -4.20 -3.32 9.00
CA PRO A 16 -3.91 -4.26 7.92
C PRO A 16 -4.92 -5.41 7.77
N ASP A 17 -6.19 -5.18 8.00
CA ASP A 17 -7.25 -6.22 7.99
C ASP A 17 -7.76 -6.46 6.55
N GLY A 18 -7.25 -7.51 5.90
CA GLY A 18 -7.59 -7.83 4.51
C GLY A 18 -9.09 -8.11 4.29
N GLU A 19 -9.78 -8.69 5.26
CA GLU A 19 -11.22 -8.96 5.18
C GLU A 19 -12.07 -7.68 5.17
N LYS A 20 -11.61 -6.63 5.86
CA LYS A 20 -12.27 -5.32 5.86
C LYS A 20 -11.89 -4.48 4.65
N ILE A 21 -10.67 -4.64 4.14
CA ILE A 21 -10.14 -3.87 3.02
C ILE A 21 -10.71 -4.34 1.69
N ALA A 22 -10.72 -5.64 1.43
CA ALA A 22 -11.10 -6.20 0.14
C ALA A 22 -12.50 -5.74 -0.36
N PRO A 23 -13.53 -5.63 0.50
CA PRO A 23 -14.85 -5.15 0.07
C PRO A 23 -14.90 -3.69 -0.37
N LEU A 24 -13.88 -2.88 -0.03
CA LEU A 24 -13.80 -1.49 -0.48
C LEU A 24 -13.41 -1.38 -1.96
N PHE A 25 -12.82 -2.43 -2.51
CA PHE A 25 -12.39 -2.48 -3.91
C PHE A 25 -13.51 -3.00 -4.82
N ALA A 26 -13.54 -2.50 -6.05
CA ALA A 26 -14.28 -3.13 -7.14
C ALA A 26 -13.79 -4.57 -7.35
N GLU A 27 -14.61 -5.43 -7.98
CA GLU A 27 -14.27 -6.84 -8.19
C GLU A 27 -12.92 -7.03 -8.89
N GLY A 28 -12.63 -6.22 -9.92
CA GLY A 28 -11.34 -6.16 -10.63
C GLY A 28 -10.42 -5.03 -10.14
N GLY A 29 -10.62 -4.55 -8.91
CA GLY A 29 -9.80 -3.49 -8.34
C GLY A 29 -8.34 -3.89 -8.19
N VAL A 30 -7.45 -2.90 -8.17
CA VAL A 30 -6.00 -3.11 -8.20
C VAL A 30 -5.31 -2.34 -7.09
N VAL A 31 -4.36 -3.00 -6.43
CA VAL A 31 -3.35 -2.38 -5.56
C VAL A 31 -1.99 -2.53 -6.21
N GLU A 32 -1.24 -1.44 -6.29
CA GLU A 32 0.14 -1.43 -6.75
C GLU A 32 1.06 -0.74 -5.76
N LEU A 33 2.18 -1.38 -5.47
CA LEU A 33 3.29 -0.81 -4.71
C LEU A 33 4.57 -1.03 -5.53
N PRO A 34 4.82 -0.18 -6.55
CA PRO A 34 5.82 -0.45 -7.59
C PRO A 34 7.23 -0.67 -7.04
N PHE A 35 7.58 0.01 -5.95
CA PHE A 35 8.92 -0.09 -5.37
C PHE A 35 9.16 -1.38 -4.56
N LEU A 36 8.12 -2.15 -4.22
CA LEU A 36 8.29 -3.45 -3.55
C LEU A 36 9.05 -4.46 -4.40
N HIS A 37 9.03 -4.28 -5.73
CA HIS A 37 9.85 -5.07 -6.64
C HIS A 37 11.34 -5.06 -6.26
N SER A 38 11.85 -3.90 -5.80
CA SER A 38 13.25 -3.75 -5.37
C SER A 38 13.62 -4.59 -4.14
N VAL A 39 12.65 -5.02 -3.36
CA VAL A 39 12.84 -5.88 -2.18
C VAL A 39 12.39 -7.33 -2.42
N GLY A 40 12.11 -7.69 -3.67
CA GLY A 40 11.72 -9.04 -4.07
C GLY A 40 10.28 -9.40 -3.75
N ILE A 41 9.40 -8.41 -3.55
CA ILE A 41 7.97 -8.61 -3.27
C ILE A 41 7.16 -8.25 -4.51
N GLU A 42 6.12 -9.06 -4.79
CA GLU A 42 5.19 -8.79 -5.89
C GLU A 42 4.60 -7.37 -5.77
N PRO A 43 4.72 -6.53 -6.82
CA PRO A 43 4.29 -5.14 -6.74
C PRO A 43 2.83 -4.89 -7.10
N ARG A 44 2.09 -5.89 -7.62
CA ARG A 44 0.72 -5.71 -8.11
C ARG A 44 -0.22 -6.84 -7.68
N TYR A 45 -1.37 -6.44 -7.17
CA TYR A 45 -2.43 -7.35 -6.72
C TYR A 45 -3.74 -6.92 -7.36
N GLU A 46 -4.41 -7.83 -8.08
CA GLU A 46 -5.65 -7.58 -8.82
C GLU A 46 -6.76 -8.49 -8.31
N GLY A 47 -7.90 -7.91 -8.02
CA GLY A 47 -9.07 -8.57 -7.49
C GLY A 47 -9.07 -8.70 -5.96
N ARG A 48 -10.28 -8.77 -5.40
CA ARG A 48 -10.49 -8.74 -3.93
C ARG A 48 -9.73 -9.83 -3.18
N ALA A 49 -9.67 -11.06 -3.72
CA ALA A 49 -8.98 -12.17 -3.06
C ALA A 49 -7.46 -11.94 -3.00
N ALA A 50 -6.84 -11.48 -4.08
CA ALA A 50 -5.41 -11.17 -4.10
C ALA A 50 -5.08 -10.00 -3.17
N ILE A 51 -5.93 -8.97 -3.14
CA ILE A 51 -5.79 -7.81 -2.27
C ILE A 51 -5.90 -8.22 -0.79
N ALA A 52 -6.89 -9.03 -0.42
CA ALA A 52 -7.02 -9.57 0.93
C ALA A 52 -5.74 -10.32 1.35
N GLY A 53 -5.26 -11.23 0.49
CA GLY A 53 -4.04 -11.99 0.74
C GLY A 53 -2.80 -11.12 0.92
N PHE A 54 -2.68 -10.04 0.15
CA PHE A 54 -1.60 -9.06 0.32
C PHE A 54 -1.63 -8.41 1.71
N TYR A 55 -2.79 -7.92 2.16
CA TYR A 55 -2.89 -7.28 3.47
C TYR A 55 -2.75 -8.27 4.63
N ASP A 56 -3.09 -9.55 4.44
CA ASP A 56 -2.79 -10.61 5.41
C ASP A 56 -1.27 -10.80 5.58
N VAL A 57 -0.49 -10.73 4.49
CA VAL A 57 0.97 -10.74 4.55
C VAL A 57 1.48 -9.47 5.25
N VAL A 58 0.95 -8.29 4.93
CA VAL A 58 1.31 -7.04 5.61
C VAL A 58 1.06 -7.14 7.11
N LYS A 59 -0.06 -7.74 7.53
CA LYS A 59 -0.38 -7.97 8.94
C LYS A 59 0.63 -8.89 9.64
N GLN A 60 1.12 -9.91 8.92
CA GLN A 60 2.17 -10.78 9.46
C GLN A 60 3.51 -10.07 9.60
N LEU A 61 3.85 -9.21 8.63
CA LEU A 61 5.11 -8.45 8.64
C LEU A 61 5.11 -7.32 9.66
N TYR A 62 3.98 -6.64 9.79
CA TYR A 62 3.80 -5.47 10.66
C TYR A 62 2.48 -5.58 11.45
N PRO A 63 2.44 -6.39 12.51
CA PRO A 63 1.19 -6.64 13.26
C PRO A 63 0.59 -5.39 13.91
N ASP A 64 1.42 -4.38 14.22
CA ASP A 64 1.03 -3.12 14.85
C ASP A 64 0.88 -1.96 13.84
N LEU A 65 0.83 -2.25 12.54
CA LEU A 65 0.64 -1.21 11.53
C LEU A 65 -0.71 -0.53 11.69
N ALA A 66 -0.68 0.78 11.86
CA ALA A 66 -1.86 1.62 11.97
C ALA A 66 -1.54 3.05 11.55
N PHE A 67 -2.54 3.73 11.01
CA PHE A 67 -2.45 5.14 10.65
C PHE A 67 -3.37 5.96 11.57
N LYS A 68 -2.79 6.98 12.21
CA LYS A 68 -3.57 7.93 13.01
C LYS A 68 -4.15 9.02 12.11
N PRO A 69 -5.36 9.53 12.38
CA PRO A 69 -5.96 10.59 11.57
C PRO A 69 -5.07 11.82 11.39
N GLU A 70 -4.34 12.21 12.44
CA GLU A 70 -3.40 13.35 12.41
C GLU A 70 -2.16 13.13 11.54
N ASP A 71 -1.85 11.89 11.19
CA ASP A 71 -0.71 11.51 10.35
C ASP A 71 -1.12 11.29 8.88
N ILE A 72 -2.36 11.63 8.51
CA ILE A 72 -2.89 11.51 7.15
C ILE A 72 -3.12 12.91 6.56
N HIS A 73 -2.41 13.23 5.48
CA HIS A 73 -2.47 14.52 4.80
C HIS A 73 -2.99 14.35 3.37
N VAL A 74 -4.24 14.75 3.15
CA VAL A 74 -4.83 14.80 1.79
C VAL A 74 -4.32 16.07 1.10
N LEU A 75 -3.65 15.91 -0.03
CA LEU A 75 -3.00 17.00 -0.76
C LEU A 75 -3.81 17.45 -1.98
N ILE A 76 -4.40 16.49 -2.69
CA ILE A 76 -5.21 16.76 -3.89
C ILE A 76 -6.42 15.83 -3.85
N GLU A 77 -7.61 16.37 -4.08
CA GLU A 77 -8.84 15.57 -4.13
C GLU A 77 -9.82 16.05 -5.20
N THR A 78 -10.47 15.07 -5.83
CA THR A 78 -11.68 15.21 -6.64
C THR A 78 -12.66 14.12 -6.19
N PRO A 79 -13.92 14.11 -6.62
CA PRO A 79 -14.84 13.04 -6.23
C PRO A 79 -14.37 11.63 -6.57
N ASP A 80 -13.62 11.48 -7.66
CA ASP A 80 -13.15 10.21 -8.22
C ASP A 80 -11.66 9.92 -7.97
N GLN A 81 -10.88 10.89 -7.46
CA GLN A 81 -9.45 10.69 -7.21
C GLN A 81 -8.98 11.43 -5.97
N VAL A 82 -8.03 10.82 -5.27
CA VAL A 82 -7.35 11.46 -4.15
C VAL A 82 -5.86 11.12 -4.20
N PHE A 83 -5.03 12.12 -3.87
CA PHE A 83 -3.62 11.95 -3.58
C PHE A 83 -3.36 12.39 -2.15
N ALA A 84 -2.71 11.52 -1.37
CA ALA A 84 -2.43 11.77 0.03
C ALA A 84 -1.05 11.23 0.43
N GLU A 85 -0.50 11.82 1.47
CA GLU A 85 0.68 11.32 2.18
C GLU A 85 0.27 10.93 3.60
N TYR A 86 0.84 9.85 4.10
CA TYR A 86 0.55 9.37 5.45
C TYR A 86 1.73 8.63 6.06
N ILE A 87 1.81 8.63 7.39
CA ILE A 87 2.95 8.15 8.15
C ILE A 87 2.50 7.06 9.12
N ALA A 88 3.33 6.02 9.27
CA ALA A 88 3.18 4.99 10.30
C ALA A 88 4.54 4.61 10.89
N HIS A 89 4.51 4.02 12.08
CA HIS A 89 5.70 3.63 12.83
C HIS A 89 5.63 2.18 13.32
N PRO A 90 5.35 1.18 12.46
CA PRO A 90 5.23 -0.19 12.89
C PRO A 90 6.58 -0.82 13.24
N ALA A 91 6.54 -1.91 14.01
CA ALA A 91 7.69 -2.77 14.24
C ALA A 91 7.60 -4.01 13.32
N ALA A 92 8.70 -4.34 12.64
CA ALA A 92 8.80 -5.54 11.83
C ALA A 92 8.80 -6.80 12.72
N ALA A 93 7.89 -7.73 12.48
CA ALA A 93 7.81 -8.97 13.25
C ALA A 93 9.06 -9.84 13.13
N THR A 94 9.73 -9.80 11.97
CA THR A 94 10.92 -10.61 11.68
C THR A 94 12.15 -10.21 12.48
N THR A 95 12.33 -8.91 12.73
CA THR A 95 13.56 -8.37 13.36
C THR A 95 13.30 -7.62 14.66
N GLY A 96 12.05 -7.25 14.95
CA GLY A 96 11.67 -6.36 16.05
C GLY A 96 12.05 -4.88 15.82
N ARG A 97 12.65 -4.54 14.68
CA ARG A 97 13.05 -3.17 14.38
C ARG A 97 11.85 -2.31 14.03
N ARG A 98 11.80 -1.11 14.59
CA ARG A 98 10.77 -0.12 14.27
C ARG A 98 11.17 0.69 13.05
N ILE A 99 10.20 0.92 12.18
CA ILE A 99 10.36 1.72 10.97
C ILE A 99 9.59 3.03 11.12
N HIS A 100 10.11 4.10 10.56
CA HIS A 100 9.40 5.37 10.35
C HIS A 100 9.07 5.46 8.86
N HIS A 101 7.83 5.16 8.53
CA HIS A 101 7.41 4.91 7.14
C HIS A 101 6.47 5.99 6.66
N MET A 102 6.87 6.69 5.60
CA MET A 102 6.03 7.61 4.86
C MET A 102 5.58 6.95 3.56
N PHE A 103 4.30 7.07 3.28
CA PHE A 103 3.66 6.63 2.06
C PHE A 103 3.13 7.83 1.30
N ALA A 104 3.17 7.76 -0.03
CA ALA A 104 2.45 8.65 -0.92
C ALA A 104 1.56 7.81 -1.83
N ALA A 105 0.27 8.11 -1.86
CA ALA A 105 -0.70 7.26 -2.55
C ALA A 105 -1.66 8.05 -3.44
N ARG A 106 -1.97 7.47 -4.59
CA ARG A 106 -3.07 7.86 -5.45
C ARG A 106 -4.13 6.78 -5.43
N LEU A 107 -5.36 7.15 -5.11
CA LEU A 107 -6.52 6.28 -5.20
C LEU A 107 -7.49 6.83 -6.26
N VAL A 108 -8.03 5.92 -7.07
CA VAL A 108 -9.10 6.18 -8.04
C VAL A 108 -10.33 5.40 -7.63
N ALA A 109 -11.46 6.10 -7.54
CA ALA A 109 -12.77 5.56 -7.21
C ALA A 109 -13.68 5.55 -8.43
N GLU A 110 -14.52 4.53 -8.55
CA GLU A 110 -15.57 4.44 -9.55
C GLU A 110 -16.76 3.70 -8.93
N GLY A 111 -17.96 4.25 -9.09
CA GLY A 111 -19.18 3.62 -8.56
C GLY A 111 -19.23 3.50 -7.04
N GLY A 112 -18.43 4.24 -6.30
CA GLY A 112 -18.35 4.16 -4.83
C GLY A 112 -17.44 3.05 -4.31
N GLU A 113 -16.62 2.47 -5.18
CA GLU A 113 -15.62 1.44 -4.88
C GLU A 113 -14.23 1.86 -5.36
N ILE A 114 -13.18 1.31 -4.75
CA ILE A 114 -11.80 1.56 -5.18
C ILE A 114 -11.51 0.76 -6.45
N LYS A 115 -11.24 1.45 -7.54
CA LYS A 115 -10.81 0.85 -8.80
C LYS A 115 -9.30 0.62 -8.83
N PHE A 116 -8.55 1.57 -8.28
CA PHE A 116 -7.09 1.53 -8.34
C PHE A 116 -6.49 2.27 -7.14
N LEU A 117 -5.51 1.64 -6.49
CA LEU A 117 -4.66 2.26 -5.48
C LEU A 117 -3.21 2.04 -5.89
N ARG A 118 -2.43 3.12 -5.98
CA ARG A 118 -0.97 3.05 -6.09
C ARG A 118 -0.33 3.73 -4.90
N GLU A 119 0.54 2.99 -4.23
CA GLU A 119 1.29 3.44 -3.07
C GLU A 119 2.79 3.45 -3.36
N SER A 120 3.44 4.57 -3.05
CA SER A 120 4.90 4.69 -3.04
C SER A 120 5.38 4.72 -1.59
N LEU A 121 6.44 4.01 -1.30
CA LEU A 121 6.97 3.89 0.06
C LEU A 121 8.51 3.89 0.06
N ASN A 122 9.10 4.13 1.24
CA ASN A 122 10.54 4.09 1.41
C ASN A 122 11.04 2.65 1.53
N VAL A 123 11.44 2.04 0.40
CA VAL A 123 11.91 0.64 0.38
C VAL A 123 13.23 0.43 1.12
N VAL A 124 14.07 1.45 1.24
CA VAL A 124 15.31 1.35 2.03
C VAL A 124 14.97 1.16 3.50
N ALA A 125 14.05 1.97 4.03
CA ALA A 125 13.58 1.82 5.41
C ALA A 125 12.88 0.45 5.61
N ALA A 126 12.06 0.01 4.65
CA ALA A 126 11.44 -1.31 4.68
C ALA A 126 12.48 -2.45 4.74
N ALA A 127 13.50 -2.39 3.89
CA ALA A 127 14.59 -3.37 3.91
C ALA A 127 15.36 -3.37 5.23
N GLN A 128 15.68 -2.19 5.77
CA GLN A 128 16.37 -2.05 7.06
C GLN A 128 15.57 -2.65 8.22
N ALA A 129 14.24 -2.58 8.17
CA ALA A 129 13.39 -3.15 9.21
C ALA A 129 13.13 -4.65 9.01
N LEU A 130 12.79 -5.09 7.80
CA LEU A 130 12.32 -6.45 7.51
C LEU A 130 13.45 -7.46 7.35
N LEU A 131 14.57 -7.06 6.73
CA LEU A 131 15.63 -8.00 6.38
C LEU A 131 16.66 -8.11 7.51
N PRO A 132 17.11 -9.32 7.88
CA PRO A 132 18.08 -9.52 8.97
C PRO A 132 19.35 -8.68 8.81
N GLY A 133 19.94 -8.67 7.61
CA GLY A 133 21.13 -7.87 7.26
C GLY A 133 20.79 -6.46 6.73
N GLY A 134 19.51 -6.04 6.76
CA GLY A 134 19.08 -4.76 6.25
C GLY A 134 19.30 -4.65 4.73
N VAL A 135 19.84 -3.51 4.27
CA VAL A 135 20.08 -3.27 2.84
C VAL A 135 21.08 -4.22 2.21
N ALA A 136 21.95 -4.87 3.00
CA ALA A 136 22.90 -5.85 2.49
C ALA A 136 22.21 -7.13 1.97
N ASP A 137 21.00 -7.41 2.43
CA ASP A 137 20.22 -8.57 2.02
C ASP A 137 19.28 -8.27 0.84
N LEU A 138 19.34 -7.07 0.26
CA LEU A 138 18.52 -6.74 -0.91
C LEU A 138 18.86 -7.65 -2.08
N PRO A 139 17.85 -8.10 -2.87
CA PRO A 139 18.09 -8.85 -4.09
C PRO A 139 18.88 -8.00 -5.09
N ARG A 140 19.51 -8.68 -6.06
CA ARG A 140 20.17 -7.97 -7.16
C ARG A 140 19.14 -7.13 -7.92
N PRO A 141 19.55 -5.95 -8.46
CA PRO A 141 18.68 -5.17 -9.32
C PRO A 141 18.10 -6.03 -10.44
N SER A 142 16.81 -5.88 -10.68
CA SER A 142 16.12 -6.52 -11.80
C SER A 142 16.26 -5.65 -13.05
N ASP A 143 16.36 -6.30 -14.22
CA ASP A 143 16.29 -5.64 -15.53
C ASP A 143 14.85 -5.25 -15.89
N GLU A 144 13.87 -5.66 -15.09
CA GLU A 144 12.47 -5.28 -15.30
C GLU A 144 12.24 -3.81 -14.99
N ILE A 145 11.85 -3.07 -16.01
CA ILE A 145 11.46 -1.67 -15.88
C ILE A 145 9.98 -1.61 -15.52
N TYR A 146 9.66 -0.91 -14.43
CA TYR A 146 8.29 -0.65 -14.06
C TYR A 146 7.55 0.09 -15.19
N SER A 147 6.42 -0.44 -15.64
CA SER A 147 5.64 0.13 -16.73
C SER A 147 4.37 0.81 -16.21
N PHE A 148 4.21 2.09 -16.51
CA PHE A 148 2.97 2.82 -16.23
C PHE A 148 1.74 2.30 -17.00
N LYS A 149 1.95 1.53 -18.08
CA LYS A 149 0.86 1.01 -18.93
C LYS A 149 -0.13 0.10 -18.18
N ARG A 150 0.30 -0.52 -17.07
CA ARG A 150 -0.54 -1.44 -16.29
C ARG A 150 -1.44 -0.75 -15.28
N GLY A 151 -1.18 0.49 -14.91
CA GLY A 151 -1.89 1.18 -13.84
C GLY A 151 -2.74 2.37 -14.26
N TYR A 152 -2.65 2.78 -15.52
CA TYR A 152 -3.28 4.00 -16.03
C TYR A 152 -4.36 3.77 -17.08
N GLN A 153 -4.74 2.55 -17.32
CA GLN A 153 -5.88 2.31 -18.19
C GLN A 153 -7.16 2.63 -17.41
N SER A 154 -7.63 3.85 -17.63
CA SER A 154 -8.99 4.28 -17.31
C SER A 154 -9.98 3.53 -18.18
#